data_e1ce903eefebd26c8256ec340955ad8b
#
_entry.id   e1ce903eefebd26c8256ec340955ad8b
#
_cell.length_a   1.000
_cell.length_b   1.000
_cell.length_c   1.000
_cell.angle_alpha   90.00
_cell.angle_beta   90.00
_cell.angle_gamma   90.00
#
_symmetry.space_group_name_H-M   'P 1'
#
loop_
_entity.id
_entity.type
_entity.pdbx_description
1 polymer ?
#
loop_
_entity_poly.entity_id
_entity_poly.type
_entity_poly.pdbx_seq_one_letter_code
_entity_poly.pdbx_strand_id
1 'polypeptide(L)'
;MSDISYHIHGSDLQFVEVTLPPNSSVIGEQGAMMYMDDHLQVDTVLGDGSNSSFGAVGRFFKAVKRTFTGESLFSGRYLNPLQKEQRVAFAAPTLGKIIPIDLSKTGGQLICQKGAFLAGESGTEVNIAWQKRLRVGFFGGEGFIMQLISGKGVVF
;
A
#
# COMPACT_ATOMS: atom_id res chain seq x y z
N MET A 1 -4.26 -1.32 -18.94
CA MET A 1 -5.22 -2.38 -18.63
C MET A 1 -4.73 -2.99 -17.34
N SER A 2 -5.59 -3.20 -16.35
CA SER A 2 -5.19 -3.78 -15.05
C SER A 2 -4.74 -5.22 -15.29
N ASP A 3 -3.58 -5.60 -14.72
CA ASP A 3 -3.04 -6.95 -14.85
C ASP A 3 -3.59 -7.90 -13.77
N ILE A 4 -4.36 -7.36 -12.82
CA ILE A 4 -4.96 -8.12 -11.72
C ILE A 4 -6.47 -8.17 -11.83
N SER A 5 -7.07 -9.22 -11.29
CA SER A 5 -8.51 -9.27 -10.99
C SER A 5 -8.71 -9.24 -9.48
N TYR A 6 -9.89 -8.81 -9.04
CA TYR A 6 -10.18 -8.70 -7.62
C TYR A 6 -11.65 -8.93 -7.33
N HIS A 7 -11.93 -9.33 -6.08
CA HIS A 7 -13.27 -9.41 -5.55
C HIS A 7 -13.34 -8.78 -4.15
N ILE A 8 -14.35 -7.93 -3.91
CA ILE A 8 -14.59 -7.34 -2.59
C ILE A 8 -15.68 -8.15 -1.90
N HIS A 9 -15.33 -8.73 -0.77
CA HIS A 9 -16.20 -9.55 0.05
C HIS A 9 -16.74 -8.74 1.25
N GLY A 10 -17.92 -9.11 1.72
CA GLY A 10 -18.54 -8.52 2.91
C GLY A 10 -19.41 -7.30 2.64
N SER A 11 -20.18 -6.91 3.64
CA SER A 11 -21.08 -5.75 3.59
C SER A 11 -20.56 -4.61 4.48
N ASP A 12 -20.50 -4.78 5.77
CA ASP A 12 -20.07 -3.75 6.73
C ASP A 12 -18.59 -3.87 7.10
N LEU A 13 -18.10 -5.10 7.15
CA LEU A 13 -16.70 -5.44 7.21
C LEU A 13 -16.31 -6.02 5.85
N GLN A 14 -15.44 -5.32 5.14
CA GLN A 14 -15.02 -5.74 3.82
C GLN A 14 -13.54 -6.14 3.79
N PHE A 15 -13.23 -7.11 2.95
CA PHE A 15 -11.86 -7.38 2.52
C PHE A 15 -11.83 -7.51 1.00
N VAL A 16 -10.69 -7.24 0.40
CA VAL A 16 -10.45 -7.44 -1.02
C VAL A 16 -9.55 -8.63 -1.23
N GLU A 17 -10.01 -9.60 -2.00
CA GLU A 17 -9.20 -10.69 -2.52
C GLU A 17 -8.71 -10.31 -3.91
N VAL A 18 -7.40 -10.33 -4.09
CA VAL A 18 -6.73 -10.01 -5.35
C VAL A 18 -6.17 -11.29 -5.94
N THR A 19 -6.50 -11.56 -7.19
CA THR A 19 -5.93 -12.64 -7.97
C THR A 19 -4.79 -12.13 -8.84
N LEU A 20 -3.62 -12.69 -8.62
CA LEU A 20 -2.37 -12.35 -9.28
C LEU A 20 -2.06 -13.34 -10.40
N PRO A 21 -2.06 -12.90 -11.67
CA PRO A 21 -1.53 -13.69 -12.77
C PRO A 21 -0.06 -14.08 -12.57
N PRO A 22 0.48 -15.00 -13.39
CA PRO A 22 1.91 -15.31 -13.36
C PRO A 22 2.80 -14.07 -13.45
N ASN A 23 3.84 -14.02 -12.63
CA ASN A 23 4.85 -12.94 -12.59
C ASN A 23 4.29 -11.54 -12.28
N SER A 24 3.06 -11.44 -11.79
CA SER A 24 2.49 -10.17 -11.33
C SER A 24 2.65 -9.97 -9.83
N SER A 25 2.48 -8.74 -9.38
CA SER A 25 2.56 -8.42 -7.96
C SER A 25 1.58 -7.31 -7.57
N VAL A 26 1.29 -7.26 -6.28
CA VAL A 26 0.50 -6.21 -5.63
C VAL A 26 1.28 -5.69 -4.43
N ILE A 27 1.13 -4.42 -4.11
CA ILE A 27 1.59 -3.86 -2.84
C ILE A 27 0.41 -3.73 -1.87
N GLY A 28 0.67 -3.93 -0.58
CA GLY A 28 -0.34 -3.78 0.48
C GLY A 28 0.21 -3.00 1.65
N GLU A 29 -0.67 -2.29 2.34
CA GLU A 29 -0.35 -1.60 3.59
C GLU A 29 0.16 -2.62 4.62
N GLN A 30 1.13 -2.20 5.42
CA GLN A 30 1.67 -3.04 6.48
C GLN A 30 0.58 -3.43 7.48
N GLY A 31 0.42 -4.75 7.71
CA GLY A 31 -0.59 -5.28 8.62
C GLY A 31 -1.98 -5.47 8.01
N ALA A 32 -2.19 -5.08 6.74
CA ALA A 32 -3.47 -5.24 6.06
C ALA A 32 -3.67 -6.64 5.45
N MET A 33 -2.60 -7.41 5.24
CA MET A 33 -2.69 -8.75 4.67
C MET A 33 -3.45 -9.68 5.63
N MET A 34 -4.50 -10.29 5.13
CA MET A 34 -5.40 -11.20 5.85
C MET A 34 -5.01 -12.67 5.63
N TYR A 35 -4.84 -13.07 4.38
CA TYR A 35 -4.32 -14.36 3.96
C TYR A 35 -3.70 -14.30 2.57
N MET A 36 -2.92 -15.29 2.22
CA MET A 36 -2.34 -15.45 0.89
C MET A 36 -2.11 -16.92 0.58
N ASP A 37 -2.02 -17.26 -0.71
CA ASP A 37 -1.58 -18.58 -1.14
C ASP A 37 -0.10 -18.81 -0.78
N ASP A 38 0.29 -20.06 -0.53
CA ASP A 38 1.55 -20.46 0.12
C ASP A 38 2.83 -20.20 -0.69
N HIS A 39 2.72 -19.94 -1.97
CA HIS A 39 3.86 -19.74 -2.87
C HIS A 39 4.14 -18.27 -3.20
N LEU A 40 3.37 -17.33 -2.67
CA LEU A 40 3.64 -15.92 -2.86
C LEU A 40 4.94 -15.51 -2.13
N GLN A 41 5.77 -14.76 -2.83
CA GLN A 41 6.97 -14.15 -2.25
C GLN A 41 6.62 -12.78 -1.68
N VAL A 42 7.05 -12.53 -0.44
CA VAL A 42 6.77 -11.28 0.26
C VAL A 42 8.06 -10.51 0.50
N ASP A 43 8.13 -9.32 -0.06
CA ASP A 43 9.22 -8.37 0.15
C ASP A 43 8.71 -7.10 0.82
N THR A 44 9.51 -6.48 1.66
CA THR A 44 9.20 -5.16 2.21
C THR A 44 9.71 -4.08 1.26
N VAL A 45 8.82 -3.20 0.81
CA VAL A 45 9.16 -2.04 -0.01
C VAL A 45 8.99 -0.75 0.78
N LEU A 46 9.90 0.20 0.55
CA LEU A 46 9.75 1.57 1.03
C LEU A 46 8.83 2.32 0.09
N GLY A 47 8.14 3.34 0.59
CA GLY A 47 7.05 4.05 -0.09
C GLY A 47 7.28 4.56 -1.52
N ASP A 48 8.50 4.50 -2.05
CA ASP A 48 8.83 4.88 -3.43
C ASP A 48 8.81 3.70 -4.43
N GLY A 49 8.34 2.49 -4.00
CA GLY A 49 8.29 1.31 -4.87
C GLY A 49 9.66 0.84 -5.38
N SER A 50 10.73 1.55 -5.06
CA SER A 50 12.07 1.18 -5.50
C SER A 50 12.55 -0.08 -4.76
N ASN A 51 12.94 -1.09 -5.51
CA ASN A 51 13.75 -2.19 -5.02
C ASN A 51 15.10 -1.62 -4.55
N SER A 52 15.19 -1.15 -3.33
CA SER A 52 16.46 -0.84 -2.75
C SER A 52 17.20 -2.14 -2.45
N SER A 53 17.90 -2.68 -3.44
CA SER A 53 19.07 -3.50 -3.19
C SER A 53 19.90 -2.76 -2.16
N PHE A 54 20.03 -3.34 -0.97
CA PHE A 54 20.67 -2.74 0.19
C PHE A 54 22.13 -2.39 -0.08
N GLY A 55 22.38 -1.21 -0.71
CA GLY A 55 23.68 -0.56 -0.74
C GLY A 55 23.78 0.46 0.42
N ALA A 56 24.99 0.93 0.70
CA ALA A 56 25.28 1.88 1.78
C ALA A 56 24.39 3.15 1.77
N VAL A 57 23.89 3.56 0.60
CA VAL A 57 23.00 4.70 0.38
C VAL A 57 21.61 4.44 0.98
N GLY A 58 21.10 3.20 0.89
CA GLY A 58 19.79 2.84 1.48
C GLY A 58 19.78 2.93 3.01
N ARG A 59 20.94 2.72 3.67
CA ARG A 59 21.07 2.88 5.13
C ARG A 59 20.99 4.36 5.56
N PHE A 60 21.51 5.26 4.74
CA PHE A 60 21.51 6.69 5.05
C PHE A 60 20.10 7.29 4.92
N PHE A 61 19.37 6.94 3.85
CA PHE A 61 17.97 7.34 3.68
C PHE A 61 17.03 6.75 4.75
N LYS A 62 17.30 5.53 5.21
CA LYS A 62 16.56 4.89 6.30
C LYS A 62 16.75 5.65 7.63
N ALA A 63 17.92 6.16 7.91
CA ALA A 63 18.21 6.95 9.11
C ALA A 63 17.52 8.32 9.07
N VAL A 64 17.56 9.00 7.93
CA VAL A 64 16.99 10.36 7.77
C VAL A 64 15.44 10.34 7.81
N LYS A 65 14.79 9.41 7.12
CA LYS A 65 13.31 9.27 7.18
C LYS A 65 12.80 8.92 8.58
N ARG A 66 13.51 8.06 9.28
CA ARG A 66 13.13 7.63 10.64
C ARG A 66 13.17 8.77 11.67
N THR A 67 14.00 9.77 11.45
CA THR A 67 14.17 10.92 12.35
C THR A 67 13.08 11.98 12.13
N PHE A 68 12.50 12.04 10.93
CA PHE A 68 11.53 13.09 10.57
C PHE A 68 10.06 12.74 10.76
N THR A 69 9.66 11.44 10.68
CA THR A 69 8.24 11.07 10.65
C THR A 69 7.79 10.13 11.77
N GLY A 70 8.71 9.52 12.51
CA GLY A 70 8.38 8.56 13.58
C GLY A 70 7.72 7.26 13.11
N GLU A 71 7.23 7.21 11.87
CA GLU A 71 6.60 6.03 11.28
C GLU A 71 7.06 5.89 9.83
N SER A 72 7.57 4.73 9.49
CA SER A 72 7.96 4.41 8.13
C SER A 72 6.76 3.94 7.32
N LEU A 73 6.58 4.50 6.12
CA LEU A 73 5.65 4.00 5.13
C LEU A 73 6.24 2.70 4.54
N PHE A 74 6.04 1.60 5.25
CA PHE A 74 6.41 0.29 4.75
C PHE A 74 5.19 -0.36 4.15
N SER A 75 5.33 -0.85 2.94
CA SER A 75 4.35 -1.69 2.27
C SER A 75 4.95 -3.07 2.02
N GLY A 76 4.14 -4.10 2.06
CA GLY A 76 4.49 -5.43 1.60
C GLY A 76 4.27 -5.53 0.09
N ARG A 77 5.25 -6.03 -0.66
CA ARG A 77 5.04 -6.46 -2.04
C ARG A 77 4.84 -7.97 -2.07
N TYR A 78 3.74 -8.40 -2.66
CA TYR A 78 3.34 -9.78 -2.80
C TYR A 78 3.48 -10.17 -4.28
N LEU A 79 4.48 -10.98 -4.59
CA LEU A 79 4.84 -11.40 -5.94
C LEU A 79 4.39 -12.84 -6.18
N ASN A 80 3.72 -13.09 -7.27
CA ASN A 80 3.45 -14.44 -7.77
C ASN A 80 4.58 -14.93 -8.67
N PRO A 81 5.47 -15.84 -8.22
CA PRO A 81 6.56 -16.36 -9.03
C PRO A 81 6.15 -17.54 -9.91
N LEU A 82 4.93 -18.05 -9.74
CA LEU A 82 4.44 -19.26 -10.42
C LEU A 82 3.84 -18.95 -11.79
N GLN A 83 3.66 -20.01 -12.60
CA GLN A 83 2.98 -19.95 -13.90
C GLN A 83 1.46 -20.22 -13.78
N LYS A 84 0.90 -20.09 -12.58
CA LYS A 84 -0.52 -20.21 -12.28
C LYS A 84 -0.97 -19.02 -11.41
N GLU A 85 -2.24 -18.71 -11.42
CA GLU A 85 -2.80 -17.67 -10.56
C GLU A 85 -2.60 -17.97 -9.08
N GLN A 86 -2.37 -16.93 -8.30
CA GLN A 86 -2.27 -16.97 -6.84
C GLN A 86 -3.10 -15.84 -6.25
N ARG A 87 -3.55 -16.02 -5.01
CA ARG A 87 -4.45 -15.06 -4.35
C ARG A 87 -3.81 -14.48 -3.10
N VAL A 88 -4.11 -13.22 -2.86
CA VAL A 88 -3.81 -12.53 -1.60
C VAL A 88 -5.00 -11.66 -1.22
N ALA A 89 -5.33 -11.61 0.06
CA ALA A 89 -6.43 -10.81 0.56
C ALA A 89 -5.95 -9.75 1.55
N PHE A 90 -6.59 -8.58 1.47
CA PHE A 90 -6.31 -7.44 2.33
C PHE A 90 -7.59 -6.95 3.00
N ALA A 91 -7.50 -6.65 4.28
CA ALA A 91 -8.58 -6.09 5.07
C ALA A 91 -8.10 -4.88 5.88
N ALA A 92 -8.92 -3.85 5.97
CA ALA A 92 -8.64 -2.73 6.86
C ALA A 92 -8.87 -3.14 8.33
N PRO A 93 -8.08 -2.62 9.28
CA PRO A 93 -8.27 -2.90 10.70
C PRO A 93 -9.52 -2.20 11.28
N THR A 94 -10.15 -1.34 10.51
CA THR A 94 -11.31 -0.54 10.90
C THR A 94 -12.51 -0.84 10.01
N LEU A 95 -13.71 -0.60 10.54
CA LEU A 95 -14.95 -0.66 9.78
C LEU A 95 -14.92 0.32 8.61
N GLY A 96 -15.38 -0.11 7.44
CA GLY A 96 -15.46 0.76 6.28
C GLY A 96 -15.74 0.02 4.99
N LYS A 97 -15.92 0.80 3.94
CA LYS A 97 -16.09 0.31 2.57
C LYS A 97 -14.76 0.38 1.82
N ILE A 98 -14.46 -0.68 1.08
CA ILE A 98 -13.32 -0.69 0.17
C ILE A 98 -13.76 -0.12 -1.17
N ILE A 99 -13.05 0.91 -1.62
CA ILE A 99 -13.33 1.60 -2.89
C ILE A 99 -12.19 1.29 -3.86
N PRO A 100 -12.45 0.57 -4.96
CA PRO A 100 -11.46 0.40 -6.01
C PRO A 100 -11.37 1.67 -6.84
N ILE A 101 -10.18 2.22 -6.98
CA ILE A 101 -9.92 3.44 -7.75
C ILE A 101 -8.88 3.14 -8.82
N ASP A 102 -9.24 3.36 -10.07
CA ASP A 102 -8.32 3.30 -11.20
C ASP A 102 -7.56 4.62 -11.31
N LEU A 103 -6.28 4.61 -10.96
CA LEU A 103 -5.42 5.80 -10.98
C LEU A 103 -5.30 6.42 -12.37
N SER A 104 -5.45 5.64 -13.44
CA SER A 104 -5.41 6.19 -14.80
C SER A 104 -6.55 7.19 -15.05
N LYS A 105 -7.66 7.05 -14.33
CA LYS A 105 -8.82 7.96 -14.43
C LYS A 105 -8.72 9.18 -13.51
N THR A 106 -7.76 9.20 -12.60
CA THR A 106 -7.53 10.31 -11.66
C THR A 106 -6.27 11.12 -11.99
N GLY A 107 -5.74 10.98 -13.22
CA GLY A 107 -4.50 11.64 -13.61
C GLY A 107 -3.24 10.99 -12.99
N GLY A 108 -3.33 9.73 -12.59
CA GLY A 108 -2.20 8.96 -12.03
C GLY A 108 -1.89 9.27 -10.56
N GLN A 109 -2.73 10.05 -9.88
CA GLN A 109 -2.48 10.47 -8.50
C GLN A 109 -3.78 10.52 -7.68
N LEU A 110 -3.64 10.22 -6.39
CA LEU A 110 -4.70 10.32 -5.39
C LEU A 110 -4.10 10.79 -4.07
N ILE A 111 -4.74 11.76 -3.42
CA ILE A 111 -4.38 12.17 -2.06
C ILE A 111 -5.45 11.63 -1.11
N CYS A 112 -5.01 10.93 -0.08
CA CYS A 112 -5.88 10.39 0.96
C CYS A 112 -5.27 10.55 2.34
N GLN A 113 -6.07 10.37 3.38
CA GLN A 113 -5.58 10.34 4.76
C GLN A 113 -4.73 9.08 4.98
N LYS A 114 -3.70 9.17 5.82
CA LYS A 114 -2.92 8.01 6.29
C LYS A 114 -3.88 6.92 6.83
N GLY A 115 -3.63 5.67 6.41
CA GLY A 115 -4.47 4.52 6.77
C GLY A 115 -5.69 4.31 5.87
N ALA A 116 -5.92 5.18 4.86
CA ALA A 116 -6.96 4.95 3.86
C ALA A 116 -6.51 4.08 2.69
N PHE A 117 -5.19 4.01 2.41
CA PHE A 117 -4.63 3.08 1.44
C PHE A 117 -4.63 1.67 2.01
N LEU A 118 -5.08 0.69 1.25
CA LEU A 118 -5.14 -0.70 1.64
C LEU A 118 -4.20 -1.57 0.79
N ALA A 119 -4.32 -1.47 -0.53
CA ALA A 119 -3.48 -2.19 -1.48
C ALA A 119 -3.52 -1.52 -2.86
N GLY A 120 -2.58 -1.86 -3.74
CA GLY A 120 -2.55 -1.37 -5.11
C GLY A 120 -1.71 -2.26 -6.04
N GLU A 121 -1.97 -2.17 -7.33
CA GLU A 121 -1.18 -2.87 -8.34
C GLU A 121 0.30 -2.50 -8.27
N SER A 122 1.13 -3.38 -8.82
CA SER A 122 2.57 -3.13 -9.00
C SER A 122 2.83 -1.80 -9.70
N GLY A 123 3.80 -1.05 -9.17
CA GLY A 123 4.09 0.31 -9.65
C GLY A 123 3.28 1.41 -8.96
N THR A 124 2.44 1.05 -7.99
CA THR A 124 1.86 2.02 -7.07
C THR A 124 2.91 2.48 -6.06
N GLU A 125 3.04 3.78 -5.89
CA GLU A 125 3.92 4.42 -4.91
C GLU A 125 3.08 5.13 -3.87
N VAL A 126 3.46 4.99 -2.60
CA VAL A 126 2.79 5.64 -1.47
C VAL A 126 3.78 6.55 -0.76
N ASN A 127 3.56 7.85 -0.85
CA ASN A 127 4.41 8.89 -0.29
C ASN A 127 3.63 9.80 0.66
N ILE A 128 4.33 10.54 1.51
CA ILE A 128 3.70 11.58 2.33
C ILE A 128 3.52 12.83 1.46
N ALA A 129 2.25 13.22 1.23
CA ALA A 129 1.92 14.45 0.51
C ALA A 129 2.09 15.67 1.42
N TRP A 130 1.61 15.57 2.62
CA TRP A 130 1.60 16.68 3.57
C TRP A 130 1.44 16.20 5.00
N GLN A 131 2.19 16.80 5.91
CA GLN A 131 2.13 16.54 7.35
C GLN A 131 2.03 17.84 8.11
N LYS A 132 0.97 18.06 8.86
CA LYS A 132 0.83 19.15 9.80
C LYS A 132 0.87 18.64 11.22
N ARG A 133 1.92 18.98 11.95
CA ARG A 133 1.95 18.81 13.40
C ARG A 133 1.12 19.96 14.00
N LEU A 134 -0.12 19.67 14.34
CA LEU A 134 -0.90 20.59 15.16
C LEU A 134 -0.31 20.59 16.56
N ARG A 135 0.23 21.75 16.98
CA ARG A 135 0.66 21.95 18.36
C ARG A 135 -0.56 21.77 19.26
N VAL A 136 -0.52 20.64 20.01
CA VAL A 136 -1.20 20.38 21.29
C VAL A 136 -2.71 20.63 21.38
N GLY A 137 -3.48 19.59 21.63
CA GLY A 137 -4.64 19.63 22.51
C GLY A 137 -5.95 19.06 21.99
N PHE A 138 -6.22 19.01 20.68
CA PHE A 138 -7.55 18.60 20.20
C PHE A 138 -7.63 17.25 19.48
N PHE A 139 -6.51 16.68 19.01
CA PHE A 139 -6.50 15.43 18.23
C PHE A 139 -5.39 14.44 18.65
N GLY A 140 -5.22 14.21 19.95
CA GLY A 140 -4.37 13.10 20.44
C GLY A 140 -2.86 13.18 20.11
N GLY A 141 -2.34 14.33 19.65
CA GLY A 141 -0.89 14.54 19.46
C GLY A 141 -0.27 13.94 18.19
N GLU A 142 -0.98 13.11 17.41
CA GLU A 142 -0.44 12.41 16.24
C GLU A 142 -0.32 13.27 14.98
N GLY A 143 -1.04 14.39 14.93
CA GLY A 143 -1.05 15.26 13.76
C GLY A 143 -1.89 14.69 12.59
N PHE A 144 -2.04 15.51 11.55
CA PHE A 144 -2.78 15.16 10.36
C PHE A 144 -1.79 14.82 9.23
N ILE A 145 -1.82 13.59 8.75
CA ILE A 145 -0.91 13.09 7.72
C ILE A 145 -1.72 12.71 6.48
N MET A 146 -1.36 13.32 5.34
CA MET A 146 -1.90 12.96 4.03
C MET A 146 -0.87 12.14 3.24
N GLN A 147 -1.34 11.08 2.60
CA GLN A 147 -0.56 10.25 1.69
C GLN A 147 -0.86 10.65 0.25
N LEU A 148 0.17 10.71 -0.57
CA LEU A 148 0.08 10.77 -2.02
C LEU A 148 0.29 9.37 -2.57
N ILE A 149 -0.73 8.83 -3.19
CA ILE A 149 -0.67 7.57 -3.94
C ILE A 149 -0.49 7.95 -5.39
N SER A 150 0.51 7.41 -6.05
CA SER A 150 0.81 7.66 -7.46
C SER A 150 1.13 6.37 -8.19
N GLY A 151 0.90 6.37 -9.51
CA GLY A 151 1.15 5.20 -10.36
C GLY A 151 0.07 4.98 -11.41
N LYS A 152 -0.08 3.71 -11.77
CA LYS A 152 -1.08 3.24 -12.74
C LYS A 152 -1.79 2.02 -12.19
N GLY A 153 -2.98 1.73 -12.75
CA GLY A 153 -3.76 0.57 -12.35
C GLY A 153 -4.69 0.85 -11.16
N VAL A 154 -5.18 -0.21 -10.55
CA VAL A 154 -6.19 -0.14 -9.49
C VAL A 154 -5.54 -0.07 -8.12
N VAL A 155 -6.06 0.82 -7.28
CA VAL A 155 -5.75 0.92 -5.84
C VAL A 155 -7.03 0.79 -5.01
N PHE A 156 -6.88 0.30 -3.81
CA PHE A 156 -7.95 0.04 -2.85
C PHE A 156 -7.74 0.87 -1.60
#